data_922370704230d965f42d4074589fdf8e
#
_entry.id   922370704230d965f42d4074589fdf8e
#
_cell.length_a   1.000
_cell.length_b   1.000
_cell.length_c   1.000
_cell.angle_alpha   90.00
_cell.angle_beta   90.00
_cell.angle_gamma   90.00
#
_symmetry.space_group_name_H-M   'P 1'
#
loop_
_entity.id
_entity.type
_entity.pdbx_description
1 polymer ?
#
loop_
_entity_poly.entity_id
_entity_poly.type
_entity_poly.pdbx_seq_one_letter_code
_entity_poly.pdbx_strand_id
1 'polypeptide(L)'
;RQLETILPDIPKESILYHARRNHFSGWLMARSEILLAYRLRPVKVSDFSNTEELKHYLVDCLKERRRGRQRGVVTDFAPDHYDPEADFVKIGNGSLGGKARGLAFMASQIRTLSHLDERYPDVAIGVPKTMVISTEGFDAFIDQNHLRDMASCDQDDAHVTDVFLKSHLPDAVENAIALFLEQARYPLAVRSSSLLEDAHHQPFAGLYNTLILPNSHPDGGVRRRQMVRAIKLVYASTYLKRARTYARSTGHRLEQERMAILVQKLTGTEYKGWFYPAITGQASSFNFYPVSHMKAEEGIALISLGFSASDKTKRHALRFCPAHPQLLPQFS
;
A
#
# COMPACT_ATOMS: atom_id res chain seq x y z
N ARG A 1 15.29 11.16 11.93
CA ARG A 1 15.12 11.82 10.63
C ARG A 1 16.09 12.97 10.45
N GLN A 2 16.10 14.01 11.31
CA GLN A 2 17.03 15.15 11.17
C GLN A 2 18.49 14.69 11.02
N LEU A 3 18.99 13.82 11.91
CA LEU A 3 20.37 13.33 11.79
C LEU A 3 20.61 12.57 10.48
N GLU A 4 19.67 11.74 10.04
CA GLU A 4 19.72 10.99 8.78
C GLU A 4 19.85 11.93 7.57
N THR A 5 19.15 13.07 7.60
CA THR A 5 19.16 14.05 6.51
C THR A 5 20.44 14.86 6.47
N ILE A 6 20.96 15.29 7.63
CA ILE A 6 22.15 16.16 7.69
C ILE A 6 23.48 15.39 7.67
N LEU A 7 23.48 14.10 8.00
CA LEU A 7 24.69 13.30 8.16
C LEU A 7 25.58 13.24 6.90
N PRO A 8 25.04 13.18 5.66
CA PRO A 8 25.82 13.25 4.44
C PRO A 8 26.61 14.56 4.30
N ASP A 9 26.06 15.68 4.76
CA ASP A 9 26.63 17.02 4.62
C ASP A 9 27.58 17.41 5.75
N ILE A 10 27.67 16.58 6.81
CA ILE A 10 28.60 16.85 7.93
C ILE A 10 30.06 16.68 7.45
N PRO A 11 30.96 17.61 7.80
CA PRO A 11 32.38 17.50 7.47
C PRO A 11 32.99 16.18 7.96
N LYS A 12 33.84 15.57 7.15
CA LYS A 12 34.44 14.25 7.44
C LYS A 12 35.21 14.23 8.74
N GLU A 13 35.89 15.32 9.07
CA GLU A 13 36.67 15.48 10.29
C GLU A 13 35.78 15.35 11.54
N SER A 14 34.60 15.96 11.49
CA SER A 14 33.61 15.86 12.57
C SER A 14 33.07 14.43 12.71
N ILE A 15 32.71 13.78 11.59
CA ILE A 15 32.28 12.38 11.61
C ILE A 15 33.35 11.48 12.23
N LEU A 16 34.59 11.59 11.77
CA LEU A 16 35.71 10.81 12.30
C LEU A 16 35.97 11.07 13.78
N TYR A 17 35.90 12.34 14.22
CA TYR A 17 36.05 12.73 15.61
C TYR A 17 35.02 12.03 16.52
N HIS A 18 33.74 12.05 16.12
CA HIS A 18 32.65 11.47 16.89
C HIS A 18 32.65 9.94 16.81
N ALA A 19 32.96 9.36 15.65
CA ALA A 19 32.99 7.91 15.46
C ALA A 19 34.13 7.25 16.26
N ARG A 20 35.35 7.83 16.24
CA ARG A 20 36.51 7.32 17.01
C ARG A 20 36.25 7.27 18.51
N ARG A 21 35.37 8.15 19.03
CA ARG A 21 34.99 8.24 20.44
C ARG A 21 33.69 7.54 20.79
N ASN A 22 33.12 6.86 19.82
CA ASN A 22 31.84 6.15 19.96
C ASN A 22 30.68 7.04 20.43
N HIS A 23 30.73 8.33 20.10
CA HIS A 23 29.72 9.31 20.50
C HIS A 23 28.35 9.01 19.87
N PHE A 24 28.30 8.42 18.67
CA PHE A 24 27.02 8.06 18.00
C PHE A 24 26.23 7.04 18.82
N SER A 25 26.87 5.99 19.32
CA SER A 25 26.19 4.99 20.17
C SER A 25 25.76 5.58 21.51
N GLY A 26 26.63 6.41 22.13
CA GLY A 26 26.29 7.11 23.38
C GLY A 26 25.10 8.07 23.22
N TRP A 27 25.10 8.85 22.14
CA TRP A 27 24.00 9.76 21.81
C TRP A 27 22.68 9.02 21.56
N LEU A 28 22.72 7.88 20.84
CA LEU A 28 21.56 7.04 20.60
C LEU A 28 21.04 6.39 21.88
N MET A 29 21.94 5.93 22.75
CA MET A 29 21.59 5.39 24.06
C MET A 29 20.84 6.42 24.91
N ALA A 30 21.33 7.66 24.97
CA ALA A 30 20.70 8.75 25.69
C ALA A 30 19.30 9.13 25.13
N ARG A 31 18.97 8.73 23.90
CA ARG A 31 17.67 8.91 23.24
C ARG A 31 16.80 7.65 23.26
N SER A 32 17.14 6.68 24.11
CA SER A 32 16.42 5.40 24.23
C SER A 32 16.39 4.58 22.94
N GLU A 33 17.32 4.83 22.01
CA GLU A 33 17.51 4.03 20.80
C GLU A 33 18.47 2.86 21.08
N ILE A 34 18.11 2.04 22.08
CA ILE A 34 18.99 1.05 22.72
C ILE A 34 19.53 0.03 21.70
N LEU A 35 18.65 -0.56 20.87
CA LEU A 35 19.07 -1.57 19.89
C LEU A 35 20.05 -1.02 18.85
N LEU A 36 19.78 0.20 18.36
CA LEU A 36 20.68 0.85 17.40
C LEU A 36 22.02 1.25 18.05
N ALA A 37 21.97 1.71 19.30
CA ALA A 37 23.17 2.02 20.06
C ALA A 37 24.05 0.77 20.27
N TYR A 38 23.48 -0.37 20.61
CA TYR A 38 24.21 -1.63 20.72
C TYR A 38 24.79 -2.09 19.39
N ARG A 39 24.08 -1.93 18.29
CA ARG A 39 24.56 -2.27 16.94
C ARG A 39 25.76 -1.42 16.54
N LEU A 40 25.74 -0.10 16.83
CA LEU A 40 26.82 0.82 16.48
C LEU A 40 28.00 0.76 17.44
N ARG A 41 27.81 0.28 18.67
CA ARG A 41 28.84 0.30 19.70
C ARG A 41 30.14 -0.45 19.34
N PRO A 42 30.10 -1.65 18.71
CA PRO A 42 31.30 -2.38 18.33
C PRO A 42 31.97 -1.84 17.05
N VAL A 43 31.29 -0.99 16.27
CA VAL A 43 31.73 -0.52 14.97
C VAL A 43 32.86 0.49 15.12
N LYS A 44 33.97 0.26 14.41
CA LYS A 44 35.17 1.09 14.42
C LYS A 44 35.34 1.80 13.08
N VAL A 45 36.02 2.95 13.12
CA VAL A 45 36.35 3.67 11.87
C VAL A 45 37.24 2.82 10.94
N SER A 46 38.05 1.94 11.50
CA SER A 46 38.91 1.00 10.75
C SER A 46 38.16 -0.06 9.96
N ASP A 47 36.86 -0.26 10.25
CA ASP A 47 36.04 -1.26 9.56
C ASP A 47 35.58 -0.77 8.17
N PHE A 48 35.91 0.47 7.82
CA PHE A 48 35.49 1.13 6.57
C PHE A 48 36.71 1.60 5.76
N SER A 49 36.61 1.47 4.45
CA SER A 49 37.68 1.90 3.52
C SER A 49 37.85 3.42 3.48
N ASN A 50 36.79 4.18 3.74
CA ASN A 50 36.77 5.63 3.73
C ASN A 50 35.65 6.23 4.58
N THR A 51 35.65 7.55 4.78
CA THR A 51 34.65 8.25 5.59
C THR A 51 33.24 8.23 4.95
N GLU A 52 33.17 8.24 3.63
CA GLU A 52 31.88 8.21 2.94
C GLU A 52 31.18 6.88 3.14
N GLU A 53 31.90 5.77 3.14
CA GLU A 53 31.37 4.45 3.46
C GLU A 53 30.83 4.39 4.90
N LEU A 54 31.55 4.98 5.86
CA LEU A 54 31.08 5.11 7.25
C LEU A 54 29.81 5.95 7.33
N LYS A 55 29.73 7.09 6.61
CA LYS A 55 28.53 7.92 6.56
C LYS A 55 27.34 7.14 6.00
N HIS A 56 27.52 6.43 4.87
CA HIS A 56 26.46 5.59 4.29
C HIS A 56 25.97 4.54 5.27
N TYR A 57 26.89 3.84 5.92
CA TYR A 57 26.55 2.85 6.94
C TYR A 57 25.71 3.44 8.09
N LEU A 58 26.11 4.60 8.63
CA LEU A 58 25.35 5.29 9.68
C LEU A 58 23.96 5.70 9.22
N VAL A 59 23.85 6.26 8.01
CA VAL A 59 22.57 6.63 7.39
C VAL A 59 21.67 5.40 7.20
N ASP A 60 22.22 4.30 6.69
CA ASP A 60 21.46 3.07 6.45
C ASP A 60 20.97 2.45 7.76
N CYS A 61 21.79 2.43 8.80
CA CYS A 61 21.36 1.98 10.13
C CYS A 61 20.20 2.82 10.69
N LEU A 62 20.26 4.16 10.50
CA LEU A 62 19.17 5.05 10.92
C LEU A 62 17.89 4.81 10.10
N LYS A 63 18.03 4.65 8.78
CA LYS A 63 16.91 4.34 7.87
C LYS A 63 16.25 3.00 8.21
N GLU A 64 17.04 1.95 8.39
CA GLU A 64 16.53 0.63 8.78
C GLU A 64 15.76 0.69 10.10
N ARG A 65 16.31 1.38 11.10
CA ARG A 65 15.63 1.56 12.39
C ARG A 65 14.32 2.31 12.26
N ARG A 66 14.29 3.38 11.45
CA ARG A 66 13.08 4.14 11.17
C ARG A 66 12.05 3.30 10.44
N ARG A 67 12.45 2.60 9.36
CA ARG A 67 11.58 1.68 8.61
C ARG A 67 10.99 0.60 9.52
N GLY A 68 11.81 -0.01 10.38
CA GLY A 68 11.35 -1.01 11.34
C GLY A 68 10.28 -0.47 12.32
N ARG A 69 10.39 0.80 12.75
CA ARG A 69 9.37 1.44 13.59
C ARG A 69 8.09 1.80 12.84
N GLN A 70 8.22 2.20 11.58
CA GLN A 70 7.08 2.61 10.74
C GLN A 70 6.38 1.43 10.06
N ARG A 71 7.04 0.28 9.98
CA ARG A 71 6.48 -0.93 9.37
C ARG A 71 5.15 -1.28 10.04
N GLY A 72 4.06 -1.31 9.25
CA GLY A 72 2.72 -1.60 9.75
C GLY A 72 2.05 -0.51 10.59
N VAL A 73 2.60 0.70 10.65
CA VAL A 73 1.99 1.85 11.31
C VAL A 73 1.33 2.73 10.25
N VAL A 74 0.07 3.09 10.47
CA VAL A 74 -0.63 4.09 9.66
C VAL A 74 -0.20 5.47 10.14
N THR A 75 0.44 6.24 9.27
CA THR A 75 0.87 7.61 9.55
C THR A 75 -0.07 8.61 8.91
N ASP A 76 -0.42 9.67 9.61
CA ASP A 76 -1.20 10.76 9.03
C ASP A 76 -0.31 11.56 8.05
N PHE A 77 -0.90 11.93 6.92
CA PHE A 77 -0.23 12.77 5.94
C PHE A 77 -0.15 14.21 6.47
N ALA A 78 1.07 14.70 6.60
CA ALA A 78 1.35 16.10 6.91
C ALA A 78 2.33 16.64 5.84
N PRO A 79 1.97 17.69 5.08
CA PRO A 79 2.83 18.19 3.99
C PRO A 79 4.25 18.50 4.44
N ASP A 80 4.40 19.15 5.60
CA ASP A 80 5.71 19.57 6.16
C ASP A 80 6.54 18.40 6.71
N HIS A 81 5.90 17.23 6.92
CA HIS A 81 6.51 16.06 7.55
C HIS A 81 6.25 14.76 6.77
N TYR A 82 5.85 14.88 5.51
CA TYR A 82 5.65 13.70 4.66
C TYR A 82 6.93 12.87 4.59
N ASP A 83 6.79 11.58 4.90
CA ASP A 83 7.86 10.61 4.81
C ASP A 83 7.62 9.68 3.62
N PRO A 84 8.37 9.83 2.51
CA PRO A 84 8.22 8.96 1.33
C PRO A 84 8.52 7.49 1.60
N GLU A 85 9.22 7.20 2.72
CA GLU A 85 9.57 5.83 3.11
C GLU A 85 8.49 5.17 3.98
N ALA A 86 7.46 5.92 4.42
CA ALA A 86 6.35 5.35 5.16
C ALA A 86 5.61 4.30 4.30
N ASP A 87 5.36 3.13 4.88
CA ASP A 87 4.67 2.04 4.19
C ASP A 87 3.17 2.32 4.03
N PHE A 88 2.58 3.05 4.99
CA PHE A 88 1.16 3.31 5.01
C PHE A 88 0.85 4.74 5.46
N VAL A 89 0.26 5.54 4.57
CA VAL A 89 -0.04 6.96 4.83
C VAL A 89 -1.52 7.23 4.63
N LYS A 90 -2.14 7.97 5.55
CA LYS A 90 -3.56 8.35 5.51
C LYS A 90 -3.72 9.85 5.29
N ILE A 91 -4.55 10.24 4.33
CA ILE A 91 -4.98 11.61 4.06
C ILE A 91 -6.37 11.81 4.65
N GLY A 92 -6.53 12.83 5.51
CA GLY A 92 -7.78 13.13 6.20
C GLY A 92 -8.04 12.27 7.44
N ASN A 93 -9.06 12.63 8.22
CA ASN A 93 -9.35 12.02 9.54
C ASN A 93 -10.41 10.91 9.51
N GLY A 94 -11.06 10.69 8.38
CA GLY A 94 -12.13 9.71 8.22
C GLY A 94 -11.68 8.25 8.30
N SER A 95 -12.59 7.34 8.02
CA SER A 95 -12.32 5.90 7.97
C SER A 95 -11.43 5.53 6.78
N LEU A 96 -10.65 4.47 6.95
CA LEU A 96 -9.83 3.89 5.89
C LEU A 96 -10.63 2.94 4.96
N GLY A 97 -11.88 2.59 5.34
CA GLY A 97 -12.63 1.54 4.67
C GLY A 97 -12.13 0.13 5.00
N GLY A 98 -12.80 -0.88 4.49
CA GLY A 98 -12.55 -2.29 4.81
C GLY A 98 -11.19 -2.78 4.32
N LYS A 99 -10.94 -2.70 3.02
CA LYS A 99 -9.67 -3.17 2.41
C LYS A 99 -8.42 -2.52 3.03
N ALA A 100 -8.44 -1.19 3.22
CA ALA A 100 -7.28 -0.50 3.78
C ALA A 100 -7.06 -0.86 5.26
N ARG A 101 -8.12 -1.07 6.04
CA ARG A 101 -7.98 -1.57 7.42
C ARG A 101 -7.39 -2.97 7.46
N GLY A 102 -7.86 -3.87 6.58
CA GLY A 102 -7.31 -5.22 6.45
C GLY A 102 -5.83 -5.20 6.08
N LEU A 103 -5.42 -4.36 5.13
CA LEU A 103 -4.01 -4.19 4.74
C LEU A 103 -3.15 -3.63 5.88
N ALA A 104 -3.64 -2.62 6.60
CA ALA A 104 -2.94 -2.05 7.75
C ALA A 104 -2.78 -3.09 8.87
N PHE A 105 -3.82 -3.89 9.13
CA PHE A 105 -3.75 -4.99 10.08
C PHE A 105 -2.72 -6.04 9.65
N MET A 106 -2.72 -6.48 8.39
CA MET A 106 -1.73 -7.43 7.87
C MET A 106 -0.30 -6.87 7.99
N ALA A 107 -0.09 -5.61 7.64
CA ALA A 107 1.20 -4.96 7.78
C ALA A 107 1.69 -4.94 9.25
N SER A 108 0.76 -4.71 10.20
CA SER A 108 1.05 -4.80 11.64
C SER A 108 1.39 -6.22 12.08
N GLN A 109 0.66 -7.23 11.60
CA GLN A 109 0.93 -8.64 11.93
C GLN A 109 2.28 -9.10 11.39
N ILE A 110 2.61 -8.79 10.13
CA ILE A 110 3.90 -9.13 9.52
C ILE A 110 5.05 -8.57 10.35
N ARG A 111 4.90 -7.39 10.94
CA ARG A 111 5.91 -6.81 11.85
C ARG A 111 6.18 -7.68 13.07
N THR A 112 5.19 -8.38 13.58
CA THR A 112 5.35 -9.26 14.77
C THR A 112 6.00 -10.60 14.43
N LEU A 113 6.07 -10.94 13.13
CA LEU A 113 6.62 -12.19 12.62
C LEU A 113 8.12 -12.05 12.24
N SER A 114 8.91 -11.40 13.09
CA SER A 114 10.36 -11.18 12.86
C SER A 114 11.15 -12.45 12.59
N HIS A 115 10.71 -13.60 13.13
CA HIS A 115 11.31 -14.91 12.86
C HIS A 115 11.24 -15.32 11.36
N LEU A 116 10.33 -14.73 10.57
CA LEU A 116 10.27 -14.98 9.13
C LEU A 116 11.45 -14.33 8.39
N ASP A 117 11.88 -13.14 8.82
CA ASP A 117 13.03 -12.45 8.24
C ASP A 117 14.34 -13.23 8.54
N GLU A 118 14.42 -13.88 9.74
CA GLU A 118 15.54 -14.74 10.09
C GLU A 118 15.54 -16.07 9.32
N ARG A 119 14.36 -16.67 9.15
CA ARG A 119 14.19 -17.95 8.44
C ARG A 119 14.37 -17.82 6.92
N TYR A 120 14.01 -16.68 6.36
CA TYR A 120 14.05 -16.41 4.93
C TYR A 120 14.76 -15.09 4.63
N PRO A 121 16.08 -14.99 4.85
CA PRO A 121 16.82 -13.73 4.75
C PRO A 121 16.82 -13.12 3.35
N ASP A 122 16.65 -13.94 2.31
CA ASP A 122 16.60 -13.49 0.90
C ASP A 122 15.19 -13.12 0.43
N VAL A 123 14.18 -13.19 1.32
CA VAL A 123 12.78 -12.94 0.97
C VAL A 123 12.22 -11.77 1.78
N ALA A 124 11.91 -10.67 1.13
CA ALA A 124 11.21 -9.56 1.78
C ALA A 124 9.69 -9.80 1.81
N ILE A 125 9.14 -9.99 3.01
CA ILE A 125 7.70 -10.17 3.22
C ILE A 125 7.11 -8.85 3.71
N GLY A 126 6.09 -8.33 3.02
CA GLY A 126 5.50 -7.05 3.40
C GLY A 126 4.21 -6.72 2.64
N VAL A 127 3.58 -5.63 3.07
CA VAL A 127 2.49 -4.99 2.35
C VAL A 127 3.08 -3.88 1.49
N PRO A 128 2.72 -3.78 0.21
CA PRO A 128 3.23 -2.72 -0.66
C PRO A 128 2.88 -1.32 -0.13
N LYS A 129 3.74 -0.33 -0.38
CA LYS A 129 3.50 1.07 0.00
C LYS A 129 2.11 1.52 -0.41
N THR A 130 1.39 2.09 0.53
CA THR A 130 -0.03 2.39 0.42
C THR A 130 -0.32 3.80 0.91
N MET A 131 -1.01 4.58 0.11
CA MET A 131 -1.63 5.84 0.51
C MET A 131 -3.15 5.66 0.52
N VAL A 132 -3.82 6.15 1.55
CA VAL A 132 -5.28 6.08 1.66
C VAL A 132 -5.85 7.48 1.77
N ILE A 133 -6.76 7.82 0.87
CA ILE A 133 -7.64 8.97 1.02
C ILE A 133 -8.83 8.47 1.84
N SER A 134 -8.99 9.00 3.05
CA SER A 134 -10.05 8.58 3.98
C SER A 134 -11.45 8.91 3.45
N THR A 135 -12.47 8.38 4.09
CA THR A 135 -13.88 8.69 3.76
C THR A 135 -14.22 10.17 3.88
N GLU A 136 -13.49 10.94 4.67
CA GLU A 136 -13.64 12.40 4.73
C GLU A 136 -13.37 13.06 3.37
N GLY A 137 -12.37 12.58 2.62
CA GLY A 137 -12.09 13.06 1.27
C GLY A 137 -13.23 12.79 0.28
N PHE A 138 -13.93 11.65 0.44
CA PHE A 138 -15.13 11.36 -0.34
C PHE A 138 -16.29 12.27 0.05
N ASP A 139 -16.57 12.41 1.35
CA ASP A 139 -17.64 13.28 1.84
C ASP A 139 -17.44 14.72 1.37
N ALA A 140 -16.22 15.25 1.50
CA ALA A 140 -15.88 16.58 1.02
C ALA A 140 -16.07 16.73 -0.50
N PHE A 141 -15.68 15.72 -1.29
CA PHE A 141 -15.87 15.70 -2.74
C PHE A 141 -17.36 15.71 -3.12
N ILE A 142 -18.17 14.87 -2.48
CA ILE A 142 -19.61 14.77 -2.73
C ILE A 142 -20.34 16.08 -2.34
N ASP A 143 -20.01 16.64 -1.17
CA ASP A 143 -20.66 17.84 -0.66
C ASP A 143 -20.28 19.09 -1.44
N GLN A 144 -19.01 19.29 -1.73
CA GLN A 144 -18.51 20.44 -2.49
C GLN A 144 -19.11 20.52 -3.90
N ASN A 145 -19.39 19.35 -4.51
CA ASN A 145 -19.94 19.27 -5.88
C ASN A 145 -21.45 18.97 -5.90
N HIS A 146 -22.14 18.99 -4.77
CA HIS A 146 -23.58 18.73 -4.65
C HIS A 146 -24.03 17.41 -5.29
N LEU A 147 -23.27 16.32 -5.11
CA LEU A 147 -23.49 15.03 -5.78
C LEU A 147 -24.36 14.05 -4.97
N ARG A 148 -24.86 14.41 -3.79
CA ARG A 148 -25.64 13.47 -2.93
C ARG A 148 -26.86 12.92 -3.62
N ASP A 149 -27.57 13.74 -4.40
CA ASP A 149 -28.80 13.35 -5.07
C ASP A 149 -28.58 12.37 -6.23
N MET A 150 -27.33 12.21 -6.69
CA MET A 150 -26.98 11.22 -7.72
C MET A 150 -27.27 9.78 -7.30
N ALA A 151 -27.35 9.51 -5.99
CA ALA A 151 -27.67 8.19 -5.45
C ALA A 151 -29.10 7.73 -5.80
N SER A 152 -30.06 8.67 -5.81
CA SER A 152 -31.48 8.43 -6.05
C SER A 152 -31.89 8.60 -7.53
N CYS A 153 -31.05 9.26 -8.36
CA CYS A 153 -31.34 9.49 -9.76
C CYS A 153 -31.16 8.22 -10.60
N ASP A 154 -32.10 7.94 -11.51
CA ASP A 154 -31.97 6.81 -12.45
C ASP A 154 -31.27 7.26 -13.76
N GLN A 155 -30.05 7.78 -13.60
CA GLN A 155 -29.22 8.27 -14.70
C GLN A 155 -28.37 7.13 -15.26
N ASP A 156 -27.95 7.26 -16.53
CA ASP A 156 -27.06 6.28 -17.15
C ASP A 156 -25.61 6.41 -16.61
N ASP A 157 -24.83 5.36 -16.74
CA ASP A 157 -23.46 5.29 -16.24
C ASP A 157 -22.54 6.30 -16.92
N ALA A 158 -22.80 6.65 -18.18
CA ALA A 158 -22.01 7.64 -18.93
C ALA A 158 -22.21 9.04 -18.35
N HIS A 159 -23.46 9.40 -18.06
CA HIS A 159 -23.77 10.69 -17.43
C HIS A 159 -23.17 10.81 -16.03
N VAL A 160 -23.34 9.78 -15.17
CA VAL A 160 -22.73 9.74 -13.84
C VAL A 160 -21.22 9.93 -13.94
N THR A 161 -20.57 9.19 -14.83
CA THR A 161 -19.13 9.28 -15.05
C THR A 161 -18.69 10.68 -15.49
N ASP A 162 -19.40 11.30 -16.41
CA ASP A 162 -19.10 12.65 -16.94
C ASP A 162 -19.21 13.71 -15.84
N VAL A 163 -20.29 13.66 -15.04
CA VAL A 163 -20.49 14.58 -13.90
C VAL A 163 -19.33 14.47 -12.90
N PHE A 164 -18.95 13.26 -12.52
CA PHE A 164 -17.84 13.06 -11.57
C PHE A 164 -16.50 13.52 -12.14
N LEU A 165 -16.24 13.30 -13.42
CA LEU A 165 -15.00 13.75 -14.06
C LEU A 165 -14.90 15.28 -14.15
N LYS A 166 -16.03 15.99 -14.32
CA LYS A 166 -16.08 17.46 -14.33
C LYS A 166 -16.03 18.09 -12.95
N SER A 167 -16.37 17.36 -11.91
CA SER A 167 -16.37 17.81 -10.52
C SER A 167 -14.95 18.09 -10.01
N HIS A 168 -14.80 18.97 -9.03
CA HIS A 168 -13.50 19.34 -8.44
C HIS A 168 -13.17 18.45 -7.25
N LEU A 169 -11.95 17.90 -7.23
CA LEU A 169 -11.43 17.20 -6.06
C LEU A 169 -11.05 18.23 -4.99
N PRO A 170 -11.28 17.97 -3.68
CA PRO A 170 -10.86 18.90 -2.63
C PRO A 170 -9.37 19.24 -2.70
N ASP A 171 -9.02 20.52 -2.57
CA ASP A 171 -7.64 21.02 -2.71
C ASP A 171 -6.66 20.32 -1.77
N ALA A 172 -7.07 20.01 -0.54
CA ALA A 172 -6.24 19.28 0.42
C ALA A 172 -5.84 17.89 -0.10
N VAL A 173 -6.77 17.21 -0.79
CA VAL A 173 -6.52 15.90 -1.42
C VAL A 173 -5.62 16.05 -2.64
N GLU A 174 -5.87 17.05 -3.50
CA GLU A 174 -5.05 17.29 -4.70
C GLU A 174 -3.60 17.66 -4.33
N ASN A 175 -3.41 18.49 -3.31
CA ASN A 175 -2.08 18.87 -2.82
C ASN A 175 -1.32 17.66 -2.24
N ALA A 176 -2.00 16.82 -1.45
CA ALA A 176 -1.41 15.61 -0.92
C ALA A 176 -1.00 14.63 -2.03
N ILE A 177 -1.84 14.47 -3.07
CA ILE A 177 -1.54 13.67 -4.25
C ILE A 177 -0.32 14.22 -4.99
N ALA A 178 -0.22 15.53 -5.17
CA ALA A 178 0.90 16.15 -5.86
C ALA A 178 2.23 15.83 -5.15
N LEU A 179 2.31 16.04 -3.84
CA LEU A 179 3.48 15.71 -3.02
C LEU A 179 3.82 14.21 -3.04
N PHE A 180 2.81 13.35 -2.95
CA PHE A 180 3.01 11.90 -3.08
C PHE A 180 3.62 11.53 -4.43
N LEU A 181 3.10 12.07 -5.53
CA LEU A 181 3.56 11.76 -6.88
C LEU A 181 4.96 12.33 -7.21
N GLU A 182 5.46 13.31 -6.49
CA GLU A 182 6.84 13.77 -6.63
C GLU A 182 7.84 12.64 -6.36
N GLN A 183 7.55 11.83 -5.33
CA GLN A 183 8.39 10.73 -4.89
C GLN A 183 8.00 9.38 -5.51
N ALA A 184 6.71 9.16 -5.77
CA ALA A 184 6.22 7.92 -6.33
C ALA A 184 6.42 7.88 -7.86
N ARG A 185 7.39 7.08 -8.32
CA ARG A 185 7.75 6.89 -9.74
C ARG A 185 7.52 5.44 -10.20
N TYR A 186 6.71 4.71 -9.50
CA TYR A 186 6.38 3.31 -9.76
C TYR A 186 4.90 3.18 -10.13
N PRO A 187 4.50 2.08 -10.80
CA PRO A 187 3.10 1.81 -11.14
C PRO A 187 2.22 1.72 -9.90
N LEU A 188 0.99 2.22 -10.03
CA LEU A 188 0.04 2.37 -8.94
C LEU A 188 -1.30 1.71 -9.26
N ALA A 189 -1.92 1.07 -8.28
CA ALA A 189 -3.32 0.66 -8.31
C ALA A 189 -4.16 1.64 -7.48
N VAL A 190 -5.20 2.19 -8.09
CA VAL A 190 -6.20 3.05 -7.44
C VAL A 190 -7.46 2.21 -7.25
N ARG A 191 -7.82 1.95 -5.98
CA ARG A 191 -8.85 0.98 -5.62
C ARG A 191 -9.85 1.59 -4.64
N SER A 192 -11.06 1.10 -4.69
CA SER A 192 -12.07 1.34 -3.66
C SER A 192 -11.70 0.70 -2.32
N SER A 193 -12.07 1.35 -1.24
CA SER A 193 -12.03 0.79 0.11
C SER A 193 -13.28 1.27 0.86
N SER A 194 -14.41 0.67 0.55
CA SER A 194 -15.70 0.97 1.14
C SER A 194 -15.89 0.22 2.45
N LEU A 195 -16.78 0.71 3.30
CA LEU A 195 -17.17 0.03 4.52
C LEU A 195 -18.09 -1.18 4.24
N LEU A 196 -18.89 -1.12 3.16
CA LEU A 196 -19.83 -2.18 2.79
C LEU A 196 -19.16 -3.29 1.97
N GLU A 197 -17.99 -3.04 1.38
CA GLU A 197 -17.33 -3.99 0.49
C GLU A 197 -16.96 -5.30 1.20
N ASP A 198 -16.64 -5.22 2.50
CA ASP A 198 -16.27 -6.35 3.35
C ASP A 198 -17.36 -6.69 4.39
N ALA A 199 -18.62 -6.29 4.15
CA ALA A 199 -19.72 -6.61 5.04
C ALA A 199 -19.97 -8.13 5.12
N HIS A 200 -20.07 -8.68 6.33
CA HIS A 200 -20.16 -10.14 6.55
C HIS A 200 -21.39 -10.80 5.90
N HIS A 201 -22.51 -10.09 5.82
CA HIS A 201 -23.78 -10.70 5.36
C HIS A 201 -24.09 -10.43 3.89
N GLN A 202 -23.69 -9.27 3.37
CA GLN A 202 -23.98 -8.85 2.00
C GLN A 202 -22.80 -8.02 1.47
N PRO A 203 -21.70 -8.67 1.07
CA PRO A 203 -20.50 -7.96 0.62
C PRO A 203 -20.71 -7.28 -0.74
N PHE A 204 -20.28 -6.03 -0.86
CA PHE A 204 -20.23 -5.30 -2.14
C PHE A 204 -18.99 -5.66 -2.96
N ALA A 205 -18.50 -6.89 -2.84
CA ALA A 205 -17.27 -7.36 -3.48
C ALA A 205 -17.35 -7.26 -5.02
N GLY A 206 -16.33 -6.66 -5.61
CA GLY A 206 -16.20 -6.55 -7.07
C GLY A 206 -17.17 -5.57 -7.74
N LEU A 207 -17.96 -4.79 -7.00
CA LEU A 207 -18.88 -3.80 -7.55
C LEU A 207 -18.19 -2.50 -7.95
N TYR A 208 -17.12 -2.14 -7.25
CA TYR A 208 -16.41 -0.88 -7.45
C TYR A 208 -15.18 -1.04 -8.32
N ASN A 209 -14.75 0.05 -8.94
CA ASN A 209 -13.65 0.04 -9.90
C ASN A 209 -12.28 -0.06 -9.22
N THR A 210 -11.38 -0.75 -9.92
CA THR A 210 -9.94 -0.69 -9.70
C THR A 210 -9.27 -0.21 -10.97
N LEU A 211 -8.41 0.79 -10.87
CA LEU A 211 -7.69 1.35 -12.01
C LEU A 211 -6.18 1.20 -11.78
N ILE A 212 -5.48 0.79 -12.82
CA ILE A 212 -4.03 0.66 -12.81
C ILE A 212 -3.44 1.83 -13.60
N LEU A 213 -2.51 2.55 -12.98
CA LEU A 213 -1.79 3.66 -13.57
C LEU A 213 -0.32 3.26 -13.74
N PRO A 214 0.24 3.34 -14.96
CA PRO A 214 1.68 3.14 -15.16
C PRO A 214 2.52 4.15 -14.40
N ASN A 215 2.02 5.38 -14.21
CA ASN A 215 2.67 6.48 -13.49
C ASN A 215 4.10 6.79 -14.00
N SER A 216 4.36 6.51 -15.28
CA SER A 216 5.68 6.59 -15.92
C SER A 216 5.91 7.86 -16.71
N HIS A 217 4.87 8.70 -16.90
CA HIS A 217 5.01 9.92 -17.70
C HIS A 217 6.03 10.89 -17.07
N PRO A 218 6.96 11.48 -17.86
CA PRO A 218 7.98 12.39 -17.33
C PRO A 218 7.38 13.65 -16.72
N ASP A 219 6.32 14.21 -17.31
CA ASP A 219 5.60 15.36 -16.77
C ASP A 219 4.75 14.99 -15.56
N GLY A 220 5.07 15.56 -14.40
CA GLY A 220 4.34 15.37 -13.14
C GLY A 220 2.89 15.86 -13.21
N GLY A 221 2.62 16.90 -14.00
CA GLY A 221 1.28 17.42 -14.22
C GLY A 221 0.38 16.40 -14.95
N VAL A 222 0.92 15.67 -15.92
CA VAL A 222 0.20 14.58 -16.60
C VAL A 222 -0.12 13.47 -15.62
N ARG A 223 0.88 13.02 -14.83
CA ARG A 223 0.67 11.96 -13.82
C ARG A 223 -0.37 12.35 -12.78
N ARG A 224 -0.34 13.63 -12.31
CA ARG A 224 -1.36 14.16 -11.40
C ARG A 224 -2.75 14.13 -12.02
N ARG A 225 -2.93 14.60 -13.26
CA ARG A 225 -4.23 14.53 -13.95
C ARG A 225 -4.74 13.10 -14.10
N GLN A 226 -3.86 12.15 -14.41
CA GLN A 226 -4.22 10.72 -14.49
C GLN A 226 -4.67 10.17 -13.14
N MET A 227 -3.98 10.51 -12.05
CA MET A 227 -4.35 10.09 -10.69
C MET A 227 -5.68 10.68 -10.25
N VAL A 228 -5.87 11.99 -10.40
CA VAL A 228 -7.14 12.69 -10.10
C VAL A 228 -8.31 12.08 -10.88
N ARG A 229 -8.11 11.83 -12.19
CA ARG A 229 -9.09 11.14 -13.03
C ARG A 229 -9.43 9.74 -12.49
N ALA A 230 -8.43 8.96 -12.12
CA ALA A 230 -8.64 7.61 -11.58
C ALA A 230 -9.43 7.64 -10.27
N ILE A 231 -9.11 8.56 -9.35
CA ILE A 231 -9.84 8.73 -8.09
C ILE A 231 -11.31 9.07 -8.35
N LYS A 232 -11.58 10.03 -9.24
CA LYS A 232 -12.95 10.41 -9.62
C LYS A 232 -13.73 9.24 -10.22
N LEU A 233 -13.10 8.41 -11.05
CA LEU A 233 -13.73 7.21 -11.62
C LEU A 233 -14.02 6.13 -10.56
N VAL A 234 -13.17 5.98 -9.55
CA VAL A 234 -13.45 5.08 -8.44
C VAL A 234 -14.60 5.63 -7.60
N TYR A 235 -14.63 6.93 -7.29
CA TYR A 235 -15.76 7.56 -6.63
C TYR A 235 -17.06 7.42 -7.42
N ALA A 236 -17.03 7.66 -8.73
CA ALA A 236 -18.20 7.48 -9.60
C ALA A 236 -18.77 6.06 -9.53
N SER A 237 -17.89 5.04 -9.37
CA SER A 237 -18.32 3.64 -9.33
C SER A 237 -19.29 3.32 -8.21
N THR A 238 -19.36 4.15 -7.16
CA THR A 238 -20.35 4.05 -6.08
C THR A 238 -21.77 4.28 -6.60
N TYR A 239 -21.92 5.13 -7.62
CA TYR A 239 -23.22 5.58 -8.14
C TYR A 239 -23.59 4.94 -9.48
N LEU A 240 -22.77 4.04 -10.03
CA LEU A 240 -23.08 3.34 -11.29
C LEU A 240 -24.26 2.35 -11.12
N LYS A 241 -24.94 2.05 -12.20
CA LYS A 241 -26.12 1.17 -12.25
C LYS A 241 -25.91 -0.14 -11.49
N ARG A 242 -24.72 -0.75 -11.64
CA ARG A 242 -24.39 -2.01 -10.95
C ARG A 242 -24.45 -1.86 -9.43
N ALA A 243 -23.84 -0.82 -8.86
CA ALA A 243 -23.85 -0.56 -7.42
C ALA A 243 -25.26 -0.19 -6.94
N ARG A 244 -25.98 0.67 -7.68
CA ARG A 244 -27.37 1.06 -7.38
C ARG A 244 -28.33 -0.13 -7.37
N THR A 245 -28.23 -1.00 -8.39
CA THR A 245 -29.08 -2.20 -8.47
C THR A 245 -28.83 -3.15 -7.30
N TYR A 246 -27.57 -3.37 -6.96
CA TYR A 246 -27.21 -4.22 -5.83
C TYR A 246 -27.68 -3.63 -4.48
N ALA A 247 -27.47 -2.34 -4.26
CA ALA A 247 -27.94 -1.66 -3.05
C ALA A 247 -29.46 -1.78 -2.89
N ARG A 248 -30.23 -1.56 -3.97
CA ARG A 248 -31.69 -1.74 -3.96
C ARG A 248 -32.09 -3.19 -3.62
N SER A 249 -31.40 -4.18 -4.18
CA SER A 249 -31.70 -5.62 -3.91
C SER A 249 -31.37 -6.06 -2.49
N THR A 250 -30.44 -5.37 -1.83
CA THR A 250 -29.98 -5.69 -0.47
C THR A 250 -30.56 -4.76 0.61
N GLY A 251 -31.40 -3.78 0.21
CA GLY A 251 -31.98 -2.80 1.13
C GLY A 251 -31.00 -1.76 1.69
N HIS A 252 -29.78 -1.68 1.13
CA HIS A 252 -28.81 -0.67 1.53
C HIS A 252 -29.12 0.68 0.89
N ARG A 253 -28.81 1.75 1.62
CA ARG A 253 -28.96 3.12 1.15
C ARG A 253 -27.60 3.64 0.65
N LEU A 254 -27.50 3.90 -0.64
CA LEU A 254 -26.27 4.43 -1.24
C LEU A 254 -25.88 5.82 -0.71
N GLU A 255 -26.84 6.59 -0.21
CA GLU A 255 -26.58 7.89 0.41
C GLU A 255 -25.73 7.76 1.68
N GLN A 256 -25.72 6.58 2.29
CA GLN A 256 -24.91 6.27 3.47
C GLN A 256 -23.56 5.64 3.13
N GLU A 257 -23.35 5.29 1.84
CA GLU A 257 -22.08 4.72 1.40
C GLU A 257 -20.95 5.76 1.49
N ARG A 258 -19.84 5.34 2.06
CA ARG A 258 -18.65 6.18 2.21
C ARG A 258 -17.45 5.43 1.67
N MET A 259 -16.78 6.06 0.72
CA MET A 259 -15.69 5.47 -0.03
C MET A 259 -14.35 6.07 0.39
N ALA A 260 -13.45 5.26 0.90
CA ALA A 260 -12.04 5.61 0.93
C ALA A 260 -11.34 5.13 -0.36
N ILE A 261 -10.28 5.81 -0.77
CA ILE A 261 -9.46 5.42 -1.91
C ILE A 261 -8.14 4.86 -1.43
N LEU A 262 -7.81 3.69 -1.91
CA LEU A 262 -6.54 3.02 -1.69
C LEU A 262 -5.65 3.21 -2.92
N VAL A 263 -4.54 3.94 -2.78
CA VAL A 263 -3.50 4.09 -3.79
C VAL A 263 -2.31 3.23 -3.37
N GLN A 264 -2.06 2.15 -4.09
CA GLN A 264 -1.10 1.14 -3.70
C GLN A 264 -0.02 0.94 -4.78
N LYS A 265 1.24 0.87 -4.35
CA LYS A 265 2.35 0.47 -5.23
C LYS A 265 2.09 -0.93 -5.78
N LEU A 266 2.22 -1.11 -7.09
CA LEU A 266 2.23 -2.43 -7.69
C LEU A 266 3.58 -3.11 -7.47
N THR A 267 3.53 -4.39 -7.15
CA THR A 267 4.72 -5.25 -7.04
C THR A 267 5.01 -5.89 -8.39
N GLY A 268 6.24 -5.81 -8.83
CA GLY A 268 6.66 -6.36 -10.12
C GLY A 268 8.02 -5.82 -10.53
N THR A 269 8.47 -6.25 -11.70
CA THR A 269 9.71 -5.83 -12.34
C THR A 269 9.43 -5.35 -13.76
N GLU A 270 10.20 -4.39 -14.20
CA GLU A 270 10.18 -3.96 -15.60
C GLU A 270 11.05 -4.90 -16.45
N TYR A 271 10.47 -5.41 -17.54
CA TYR A 271 11.16 -6.21 -18.51
C TYR A 271 10.76 -5.76 -19.92
N LYS A 272 11.72 -5.27 -20.69
CA LYS A 272 11.54 -4.79 -22.07
C LYS A 272 10.37 -3.79 -22.23
N GLY A 273 10.25 -2.84 -21.31
CA GLY A 273 9.18 -1.83 -21.32
C GLY A 273 7.83 -2.29 -20.77
N TRP A 274 7.74 -3.54 -20.27
CA TRP A 274 6.57 -4.10 -19.63
C TRP A 274 6.81 -4.29 -18.14
N PHE A 275 5.85 -3.86 -17.32
CA PHE A 275 5.91 -4.06 -15.88
C PHE A 275 4.92 -5.15 -15.46
N TYR A 276 5.42 -6.21 -14.83
CA TYR A 276 4.59 -7.30 -14.30
C TYR A 276 5.29 -8.04 -13.16
N PRO A 277 4.52 -8.66 -12.23
CA PRO A 277 5.05 -9.54 -11.21
C PRO A 277 5.53 -10.86 -11.85
N ALA A 278 6.55 -11.49 -11.28
CA ALA A 278 6.99 -12.81 -11.72
C ALA A 278 5.90 -13.88 -11.44
N ILE A 279 5.28 -13.80 -10.27
CA ILE A 279 4.23 -14.72 -9.81
C ILE A 279 3.13 -13.88 -9.15
N THR A 280 1.88 -14.24 -9.41
CA THR A 280 0.70 -13.77 -8.68
C THR A 280 -0.08 -14.94 -8.13
N GLY A 281 -0.81 -14.75 -7.05
CA GLY A 281 -1.61 -15.83 -6.51
C GLY A 281 -2.60 -15.38 -5.45
N GLN A 282 -3.34 -16.36 -4.99
CA GLN A 282 -4.27 -16.25 -3.89
C GLN A 282 -4.04 -17.41 -2.94
N ALA A 283 -3.96 -17.12 -1.66
CA ALA A 283 -3.84 -18.13 -0.62
C ALA A 283 -4.97 -17.96 0.40
N SER A 284 -5.46 -19.09 0.91
CA SER A 284 -6.43 -19.15 2.00
C SER A 284 -5.89 -20.08 3.09
N SER A 285 -6.03 -19.68 4.35
CA SER A 285 -5.66 -20.49 5.51
C SER A 285 -6.58 -21.68 5.72
N PHE A 286 -7.72 -21.74 5.03
CA PHE A 286 -8.69 -22.82 5.13
C PHE A 286 -9.06 -23.33 3.73
N ASN A 287 -8.99 -24.64 3.54
CA ASN A 287 -9.39 -25.34 2.33
C ASN A 287 -10.76 -25.98 2.53
N PHE A 288 -11.81 -25.44 1.94
CA PHE A 288 -13.17 -25.97 2.04
C PHE A 288 -13.36 -27.32 1.34
N TYR A 289 -12.45 -27.68 0.43
CA TYR A 289 -12.53 -28.93 -0.37
C TYR A 289 -11.17 -29.64 -0.34
N PRO A 290 -10.77 -30.14 0.84
CA PRO A 290 -9.54 -30.92 0.95
C PRO A 290 -9.69 -32.26 0.18
N VAL A 291 -8.63 -32.65 -0.49
CA VAL A 291 -8.60 -33.91 -1.25
C VAL A 291 -7.50 -34.82 -0.70
N SER A 292 -7.77 -36.14 -0.71
CA SER A 292 -6.82 -37.17 -0.27
C SER A 292 -6.29 -36.92 1.16
N HIS A 293 -4.97 -36.74 1.32
CA HIS A 293 -4.27 -36.56 2.59
C HIS A 293 -4.27 -35.14 3.15
N MET A 294 -4.88 -34.18 2.42
CA MET A 294 -4.95 -32.78 2.86
C MET A 294 -5.96 -32.59 3.97
N LYS A 295 -5.65 -31.71 4.92
CA LYS A 295 -6.57 -31.23 5.94
C LYS A 295 -7.08 -29.83 5.60
N ALA A 296 -8.27 -29.51 6.07
CA ALA A 296 -8.88 -28.20 5.79
C ALA A 296 -8.03 -27.03 6.34
N GLU A 297 -7.44 -27.22 7.51
CA GLU A 297 -6.65 -26.21 8.23
C GLU A 297 -5.25 -25.98 7.63
N GLU A 298 -4.80 -26.84 6.71
CA GLU A 298 -3.54 -26.69 6.00
C GLU A 298 -3.61 -25.63 4.90
N GLY A 299 -4.82 -25.16 4.59
CA GLY A 299 -5.04 -24.11 3.62
C GLY A 299 -4.89 -24.56 2.17
N ILE A 300 -4.95 -23.58 1.29
CA ILE A 300 -4.80 -23.78 -0.16
C ILE A 300 -4.17 -22.55 -0.80
N ALA A 301 -3.30 -22.75 -1.78
CA ALA A 301 -2.72 -21.72 -2.60
C ALA A 301 -3.02 -21.96 -4.09
N LEU A 302 -3.27 -20.86 -4.80
CA LEU A 302 -3.45 -20.80 -6.23
C LEU A 302 -2.46 -19.79 -6.78
N ILE A 303 -1.52 -20.18 -7.62
CA ILE A 303 -0.48 -19.32 -8.17
C ILE A 303 -0.43 -19.37 -9.69
N SER A 304 -0.08 -18.27 -10.31
CA SER A 304 0.11 -18.13 -11.75
C SER A 304 1.38 -17.37 -12.05
N LEU A 305 2.03 -17.66 -13.15
CA LEU A 305 3.13 -16.86 -13.67
C LEU A 305 2.59 -15.54 -14.23
N GLY A 306 3.29 -14.45 -13.95
CA GLY A 306 2.94 -13.12 -14.42
C GLY A 306 1.70 -12.54 -13.74
N PHE A 307 1.00 -11.67 -14.46
CA PHE A 307 -0.19 -10.96 -13.97
C PHE A 307 -1.47 -11.72 -14.32
N SER A 308 -2.17 -12.23 -13.32
CA SER A 308 -3.47 -12.87 -13.47
C SER A 308 -4.58 -11.87 -13.21
N ALA A 309 -5.00 -11.13 -14.23
CA ALA A 309 -6.01 -10.07 -14.11
C ALA A 309 -7.45 -10.54 -14.36
N SER A 310 -7.69 -11.78 -14.78
CA SER A 310 -9.03 -12.22 -15.15
C SER A 310 -9.32 -13.67 -14.79
N ASP A 311 -10.61 -13.98 -14.59
CA ASP A 311 -11.11 -15.36 -14.40
C ASP A 311 -10.72 -16.32 -15.53
N LYS A 312 -10.43 -15.80 -16.72
CA LYS A 312 -10.00 -16.61 -17.88
C LYS A 312 -8.60 -17.18 -17.72
N THR A 313 -7.73 -16.54 -16.95
CA THR A 313 -6.35 -16.98 -16.69
C THR A 313 -6.25 -17.98 -15.53
N LYS A 314 -7.30 -18.14 -14.73
CA LYS A 314 -7.35 -19.16 -13.66
C LYS A 314 -7.14 -20.59 -14.17
N ARG A 315 -7.40 -20.86 -15.46
CA ARG A 315 -7.19 -22.19 -16.08
C ARG A 315 -5.72 -22.62 -16.11
N HIS A 316 -4.78 -21.70 -15.98
CA HIS A 316 -3.34 -22.00 -15.97
C HIS A 316 -2.70 -21.79 -14.60
N ALA A 317 -3.52 -21.66 -13.55
CA ALA A 317 -3.03 -21.48 -12.20
C ALA A 317 -2.71 -22.84 -11.57
N LEU A 318 -1.55 -22.90 -10.93
CA LEU A 318 -1.16 -24.05 -10.12
C LEU A 318 -1.89 -23.97 -8.78
N ARG A 319 -2.65 -25.00 -8.45
CA ARG A 319 -3.33 -25.16 -7.17
C ARG A 319 -2.61 -26.20 -6.33
N PHE A 320 -2.30 -25.89 -5.08
CA PHE A 320 -1.62 -26.82 -4.18
C PHE A 320 -1.93 -26.52 -2.70
N CYS A 321 -1.69 -27.51 -1.84
CA CYS A 321 -1.70 -27.34 -0.40
C CYS A 321 -0.31 -26.84 0.06
N PRO A 322 -0.22 -25.72 0.81
CA PRO A 322 1.07 -25.20 1.29
C PRO A 322 1.84 -26.19 2.18
N ALA A 323 1.15 -27.05 2.94
CA ALA A 323 1.79 -28.09 3.76
C ALA A 323 2.39 -29.24 2.91
N HIS A 324 1.87 -29.44 1.70
CA HIS A 324 2.26 -30.50 0.78
C HIS A 324 2.49 -29.97 -0.65
N PRO A 325 3.44 -29.05 -0.88
CA PRO A 325 3.58 -28.33 -2.14
C PRO A 325 3.98 -29.23 -3.32
N GLN A 326 4.50 -30.41 -3.04
CA GLN A 326 4.92 -31.39 -4.06
C GLN A 326 3.74 -32.22 -4.60
N LEU A 327 2.61 -32.19 -3.89
CA LEU A 327 1.43 -32.98 -4.23
C LEU A 327 0.44 -32.08 -4.95
N LEU A 328 0.48 -32.13 -6.27
CA LEU A 328 -0.48 -31.41 -7.11
C LEU A 328 -1.80 -32.16 -7.08
N PRO A 329 -2.94 -31.50 -6.80
CA PRO A 329 -4.24 -32.11 -7.02
C PRO A 329 -4.36 -32.43 -8.51
N GLN A 330 -4.47 -33.71 -8.83
CA GLN A 330 -4.80 -34.13 -10.19
C GLN A 330 -6.24 -33.69 -10.46
N PHE A 331 -6.43 -32.76 -11.38
CA PHE A 331 -7.73 -32.50 -11.95
C PHE A 331 -7.94 -33.49 -13.08
N SER A 332 -8.83 -34.45 -12.82
CA SER A 332 -9.38 -35.31 -13.87
C SER A 332 -10.35 -34.52 -14.74
#